data_c8d7eceeed49603bf8ea54bfed71bda7
#
_entry.id   c8d7eceeed49603bf8ea54bfed71bda7
#
_cell.length_a   1.000
_cell.length_b   1.000
_cell.length_c   1.000
_cell.angle_alpha   90.00
_cell.angle_beta   90.00
_cell.angle_gamma   90.00
#
_symmetry.space_group_name_H-M   'P 1'
#
loop_
_entity.id
_entity.type
_entity.pdbx_description
1 polymer ?
#
loop_
_entity_poly.entity_id
_entity_poly.type
_entity_poly.pdbx_seq_one_letter_code
_entity_poly.pdbx_strand_id
1 'polypeptide(L)'
;TLDGSTPTRKSKVYTEPIILKEGTSELKAFGVNDKNIESDVISRKYVIVLNAPKAPKVTPKSGDYNKKTEIKITVPDGCKAYYAFDSEPDLNSTVYEQPISMPVGYHRLNVILVAANGKTSKMTAMEYYLQY
;
A
#
# COMPACT_ATOMS: atom_id res chain seq x y z
N THR A 1 3.16 11.95 -25.13
CA THR A 1 2.94 10.49 -24.97
C THR A 1 3.70 9.98 -23.76
N LEU A 2 3.25 8.85 -23.21
CA LEU A 2 3.89 8.22 -22.03
C LEU A 2 4.45 6.82 -22.35
N ASP A 3 4.33 6.38 -23.57
CA ASP A 3 4.72 5.02 -23.99
C ASP A 3 5.94 4.99 -24.91
N GLY A 4 6.62 6.12 -25.07
CA GLY A 4 7.77 6.24 -25.94
C GLY A 4 7.44 6.48 -27.42
N SER A 5 6.17 6.49 -27.78
CA SER A 5 5.78 6.83 -29.16
C SER A 5 6.01 8.30 -29.45
N THR A 6 6.24 8.62 -30.73
CA THR A 6 6.44 10.01 -31.13
C THR A 6 5.14 10.80 -31.03
N PRO A 7 5.11 11.92 -30.28
CA PRO A 7 3.90 12.70 -30.13
C PRO A 7 3.55 13.44 -31.44
N THR A 8 2.26 13.62 -31.65
CA THR A 8 1.69 14.35 -32.77
C THR A 8 0.72 15.41 -32.27
N ARG A 9 0.21 16.25 -33.17
CA ARG A 9 -0.81 17.23 -32.78
C ARG A 9 -2.13 16.62 -32.37
N LYS A 10 -2.30 15.30 -32.57
CA LYS A 10 -3.44 14.54 -32.11
C LYS A 10 -3.21 13.91 -30.75
N SER A 11 -1.98 13.99 -30.23
CA SER A 11 -1.64 13.50 -28.91
C SER A 11 -2.34 14.32 -27.83
N LYS A 12 -2.34 13.79 -26.59
CA LYS A 12 -2.96 14.47 -25.46
C LYS A 12 -2.26 15.80 -25.18
N VAL A 13 -3.03 16.84 -24.93
CA VAL A 13 -2.51 18.16 -24.59
C VAL A 13 -2.24 18.23 -23.10
N TYR A 14 -1.06 18.74 -22.72
CA TYR A 14 -0.72 18.95 -21.31
C TYR A 14 -1.51 20.10 -20.72
N THR A 15 -2.28 19.83 -19.68
CA THR A 15 -3.10 20.81 -18.98
C THR A 15 -2.88 20.80 -17.47
N GLU A 16 -2.32 19.72 -16.93
CA GLU A 16 -2.13 19.55 -15.50
C GLU A 16 -0.97 18.59 -15.24
N PRO A 17 -0.42 18.57 -14.01
CA PRO A 17 0.65 17.62 -13.69
C PRO A 17 0.28 16.18 -14.02
N ILE A 18 1.25 15.44 -14.56
CA ILE A 18 1.06 14.05 -14.99
C ILE A 18 1.41 13.12 -13.84
N ILE A 19 0.50 12.19 -13.54
CA ILE A 19 0.72 11.15 -12.54
C ILE A 19 1.15 9.88 -13.26
N LEU A 20 2.33 9.36 -12.88
CA LEU A 20 2.88 8.15 -13.47
C LEU A 20 2.48 6.93 -12.65
N LYS A 21 2.23 5.81 -13.35
CA LYS A 21 1.95 4.52 -12.74
C LYS A 21 3.24 3.79 -12.38
N GLU A 22 3.14 2.78 -11.53
CA GLU A 22 4.26 1.88 -11.24
C GLU A 22 4.78 1.28 -12.54
N GLY A 23 6.11 1.16 -12.64
CA GLY A 23 6.81 0.64 -13.80
C GLY A 23 7.59 1.70 -14.53
N THR A 24 7.97 1.39 -15.76
CA THR A 24 8.76 2.28 -16.61
C THR A 24 7.85 3.02 -17.58
N SER A 25 8.03 4.35 -17.65
CA SER A 25 7.33 5.20 -18.63
C SER A 25 8.36 6.04 -19.40
N GLU A 26 8.14 6.22 -20.68
CA GLU A 26 8.95 7.13 -21.48
C GLU A 26 8.07 8.29 -21.96
N LEU A 27 8.31 9.45 -21.39
CA LEU A 27 7.58 10.66 -21.74
C LEU A 27 8.26 11.30 -22.96
N LYS A 28 7.47 11.57 -23.99
CA LYS A 28 7.88 12.40 -25.13
C LYS A 28 6.87 13.51 -25.31
N ALA A 29 7.36 14.72 -25.53
CA ALA A 29 6.52 15.89 -25.66
C ALA A 29 7.14 16.92 -26.59
N PHE A 30 6.32 17.68 -27.26
CA PHE A 30 6.72 18.87 -27.96
C PHE A 30 5.71 19.99 -27.73
N GLY A 31 6.15 21.22 -27.93
CA GLY A 31 5.28 22.39 -27.80
C GLY A 31 4.98 23.00 -29.17
N VAL A 32 3.85 23.70 -29.23
CA VAL A 32 3.46 24.48 -30.40
C VAL A 32 3.23 25.92 -29.95
N ASN A 33 3.88 26.89 -30.57
CA ASN A 33 3.73 28.30 -30.24
C ASN A 33 2.50 28.92 -30.89
N ASP A 34 2.26 30.19 -30.60
CA ASP A 34 1.13 30.94 -31.16
C ASP A 34 1.21 31.16 -32.67
N LYS A 35 2.40 30.98 -33.26
CA LYS A 35 2.63 31.01 -34.71
C LYS A 35 2.52 29.65 -35.38
N ASN A 36 2.04 28.64 -34.62
CA ASN A 36 1.83 27.28 -35.08
C ASN A 36 3.14 26.56 -35.44
N ILE A 37 4.26 26.94 -34.82
CA ILE A 37 5.57 26.34 -35.01
C ILE A 37 5.84 25.35 -33.91
N GLU A 38 6.24 24.13 -34.27
CA GLU A 38 6.54 23.04 -33.33
C GLU A 38 7.97 23.16 -32.79
N SER A 39 8.15 22.81 -31.50
CA SER A 39 9.47 22.64 -30.89
C SER A 39 10.05 21.27 -31.25
N ASP A 40 11.32 21.06 -30.87
CA ASP A 40 11.90 19.74 -30.88
C ASP A 40 11.17 18.86 -29.83
N VAL A 41 11.20 17.56 -30.09
CA VAL A 41 10.64 16.58 -29.13
C VAL A 41 11.64 16.35 -28.01
N ILE A 42 11.20 16.48 -26.78
CA ILE A 42 12.00 16.06 -25.61
C ILE A 42 11.59 14.64 -25.21
N SER A 43 12.51 13.92 -24.60
CA SER A 43 12.27 12.56 -24.12
C SER A 43 12.84 12.40 -22.70
N ARG A 44 12.07 11.77 -21.81
CA ARG A 44 12.49 11.46 -20.45
C ARG A 44 11.97 10.09 -20.06
N LYS A 45 12.82 9.29 -19.44
CA LYS A 45 12.42 8.00 -18.87
C LYS A 45 12.22 8.14 -17.38
N TYR A 46 11.15 7.53 -16.88
CA TYR A 46 10.84 7.50 -15.46
C TYR A 46 10.59 6.07 -15.03
N VAL A 47 11.13 5.70 -13.87
CA VAL A 47 10.90 4.40 -13.26
C VAL A 47 10.28 4.65 -11.89
N ILE A 48 9.07 4.15 -11.71
CA ILE A 48 8.35 4.24 -10.44
C ILE A 48 8.34 2.87 -9.79
N VAL A 49 8.92 2.77 -8.60
CA VAL A 49 8.94 1.54 -7.81
C VAL A 49 8.18 1.82 -6.52
N LEU A 50 7.08 1.09 -6.33
CA LEU A 50 6.27 1.19 -5.11
C LEU A 50 6.72 0.09 -4.15
N ASN A 51 7.07 0.48 -2.93
CA ASN A 51 7.52 -0.45 -1.91
C ASN A 51 6.34 -0.92 -1.05
N ALA A 52 6.33 -2.22 -0.72
CA ALA A 52 5.39 -2.76 0.25
C ALA A 52 5.84 -2.39 1.68
N PRO A 53 4.91 -2.20 2.62
CA PRO A 53 5.29 -1.96 4.02
C PRO A 53 5.90 -3.22 4.63
N LYS A 54 6.67 -3.03 5.71
CA LYS A 54 7.20 -4.16 6.48
C LYS A 54 6.06 -4.85 7.22
N ALA A 55 6.25 -6.14 7.59
CA ALA A 55 5.27 -6.88 8.36
C ALA A 55 4.91 -6.14 9.66
N PRO A 56 3.64 -6.13 10.08
CA PRO A 56 3.22 -5.39 11.26
C PRO A 56 3.78 -5.96 12.55
N LYS A 57 4.01 -5.08 13.53
CA LYS A 57 4.41 -5.45 14.88
C LYS A 57 3.15 -5.58 15.74
N VAL A 58 3.06 -6.68 16.47
CA VAL A 58 1.91 -6.99 17.33
C VAL A 58 2.42 -7.28 18.74
N THR A 59 1.76 -6.71 19.73
CA THR A 59 2.02 -6.99 21.16
C THR A 59 0.74 -7.40 21.84
N PRO A 60 0.78 -8.28 22.85
CA PRO A 60 1.93 -8.99 23.37
C PRO A 60 2.41 -10.09 22.42
N LYS A 61 3.57 -10.67 22.70
CA LYS A 61 4.09 -11.77 21.90
C LYS A 61 3.21 -13.02 22.03
N SER A 62 3.34 -13.96 21.13
CA SER A 62 2.68 -15.27 21.22
C SER A 62 2.95 -15.94 22.55
N GLY A 63 1.98 -16.61 23.10
CA GLY A 63 2.14 -17.32 24.38
C GLY A 63 0.83 -17.55 25.10
N ASP A 64 0.97 -18.01 26.34
CA ASP A 64 -0.15 -18.31 27.24
C ASP A 64 -0.37 -17.14 28.17
N TYR A 65 -1.64 -16.78 28.39
CA TYR A 65 -2.03 -15.66 29.23
C TYR A 65 -3.12 -16.11 30.19
N ASN A 66 -3.09 -15.59 31.41
CA ASN A 66 -3.98 -16.00 32.47
C ASN A 66 -4.83 -14.88 33.07
N LYS A 67 -4.90 -13.75 32.38
CA LYS A 67 -5.73 -12.60 32.75
C LYS A 67 -6.18 -11.86 31.51
N LYS A 68 -7.24 -11.08 31.68
CA LYS A 68 -7.76 -10.24 30.58
C LYS A 68 -6.62 -9.41 29.97
N THR A 69 -6.39 -9.58 28.68
CA THR A 69 -5.25 -8.98 27.96
C THR A 69 -5.74 -8.31 26.69
N GLU A 70 -5.13 -7.17 26.36
CA GLU A 70 -5.41 -6.47 25.11
C GLU A 70 -4.25 -6.66 24.13
N ILE A 71 -4.60 -6.77 22.86
CA ILE A 71 -3.65 -6.89 21.77
C ILE A 71 -3.55 -5.54 21.08
N LYS A 72 -2.32 -5.09 20.83
CA LYS A 72 -2.04 -3.84 20.14
C LYS A 72 -1.23 -4.09 18.88
N ILE A 73 -1.61 -3.42 17.80
CA ILE A 73 -0.93 -3.47 16.51
C ILE A 73 -0.29 -2.11 16.25
N THR A 74 0.99 -2.10 15.89
CA THR A 74 1.66 -0.87 15.48
C THR A 74 1.34 -0.61 14.01
N VAL A 75 0.66 0.51 13.74
CA VAL A 75 0.25 0.89 12.38
C VAL A 75 1.07 2.13 11.98
N PRO A 76 1.99 2.00 11.02
CA PRO A 76 2.75 3.15 10.53
C PRO A 76 1.84 4.17 9.84
N ASP A 77 2.28 5.43 9.80
CA ASP A 77 1.56 6.48 9.07
C ASP A 77 1.37 6.09 7.60
N GLY A 78 0.18 6.36 7.09
CA GLY A 78 -0.17 6.03 5.71
C GLY A 78 -0.56 4.59 5.47
N CYS A 79 -0.57 3.74 6.51
CA CYS A 79 -0.99 2.33 6.41
C CYS A 79 -2.29 2.10 7.16
N LYS A 80 -2.99 1.04 6.76
CA LYS A 80 -4.10 0.46 7.51
C LYS A 80 -3.76 -0.97 7.86
N ALA A 81 -4.12 -1.41 9.07
CA ALA A 81 -3.96 -2.80 9.46
C ALA A 81 -5.29 -3.52 9.36
N TYR A 82 -5.30 -4.67 8.73
CA TYR A 82 -6.44 -5.57 8.64
C TYR A 82 -6.10 -6.84 9.41
N TYR A 83 -7.04 -7.35 10.18
CA TYR A 83 -6.80 -8.55 10.98
C TYR A 83 -7.97 -9.51 10.96
N ALA A 84 -7.67 -10.77 11.23
CA ALA A 84 -8.66 -11.82 11.43
C ALA A 84 -8.13 -12.85 12.42
N PHE A 85 -9.03 -13.42 13.20
CA PHE A 85 -8.71 -14.56 14.05
C PHE A 85 -8.99 -15.86 13.31
N ASP A 86 -8.03 -16.78 13.34
CA ASP A 86 -8.16 -18.14 12.82
C ASP A 86 -8.38 -18.23 11.30
N SER A 87 -8.19 -17.13 10.59
CA SER A 87 -8.27 -17.08 9.12
C SER A 87 -7.29 -16.02 8.58
N GLU A 88 -7.03 -16.04 7.27
CA GLU A 88 -6.18 -15.04 6.64
C GLU A 88 -6.96 -13.74 6.41
N PRO A 89 -6.40 -12.58 6.78
CA PRO A 89 -7.06 -11.31 6.54
C PRO A 89 -6.94 -10.86 5.08
N ASP A 90 -7.93 -10.10 4.64
CA ASP A 90 -7.95 -9.45 3.34
C ASP A 90 -8.53 -8.03 3.49
N LEU A 91 -8.80 -7.36 2.36
CA LEU A 91 -9.33 -5.99 2.38
C LEU A 91 -10.78 -5.90 2.89
N ASN A 92 -11.44 -7.04 3.09
CA ASN A 92 -12.79 -7.10 3.66
C ASN A 92 -12.78 -7.46 5.15
N SER A 93 -11.59 -7.72 5.70
CA SER A 93 -11.43 -8.03 7.11
C SER A 93 -11.57 -6.78 7.98
N THR A 94 -11.60 -6.98 9.29
CA THR A 94 -11.72 -5.88 10.25
C THR A 94 -10.48 -4.99 10.23
N VAL A 95 -10.68 -3.68 10.19
CA VAL A 95 -9.60 -2.69 10.28
C VAL A 95 -9.28 -2.46 11.75
N TYR A 96 -8.00 -2.45 12.10
CA TYR A 96 -7.56 -2.14 13.45
C TYR A 96 -7.70 -0.64 13.70
N GLU A 97 -8.50 -0.30 14.72
CA GLU A 97 -8.71 1.10 15.11
C GLU A 97 -8.44 1.32 16.59
N GLN A 98 -8.48 0.27 17.37
CA GLN A 98 -8.30 0.33 18.82
C GLN A 98 -7.78 -1.02 19.33
N PRO A 99 -7.22 -1.07 20.56
CA PRO A 99 -6.75 -2.34 21.10
C PRO A 99 -7.83 -3.42 21.06
N ILE A 100 -7.40 -4.64 20.76
CA ILE A 100 -8.28 -5.80 20.56
C ILE A 100 -8.31 -6.60 21.86
N SER A 101 -9.50 -6.93 22.35
CA SER A 101 -9.62 -7.86 23.46
C SER A 101 -9.21 -9.26 23.03
N MET A 102 -8.23 -9.85 23.72
CA MET A 102 -7.80 -11.21 23.41
C MET A 102 -8.93 -12.19 23.71
N PRO A 103 -9.37 -13.00 22.73
CA PRO A 103 -10.43 -13.98 22.97
C PRO A 103 -9.94 -15.12 23.86
N VAL A 104 -10.85 -15.64 24.68
CA VAL A 104 -10.57 -16.80 25.54
C VAL A 104 -10.40 -18.04 24.69
N GLY A 105 -9.46 -18.90 25.05
CA GLY A 105 -9.13 -20.12 24.34
C GLY A 105 -7.91 -19.94 23.45
N TYR A 106 -7.69 -20.90 22.58
CA TYR A 106 -6.58 -20.88 21.64
C TYR A 106 -7.02 -20.21 20.34
N HIS A 107 -6.32 -19.14 19.98
CA HIS A 107 -6.62 -18.41 18.74
C HIS A 107 -5.34 -17.94 18.05
N ARG A 108 -5.40 -17.89 16.74
CA ARG A 108 -4.31 -17.34 15.92
C ARG A 108 -4.76 -16.01 15.33
N LEU A 109 -4.06 -14.95 15.69
CA LEU A 109 -4.30 -13.63 15.12
C LEU A 109 -3.39 -13.43 13.91
N ASN A 110 -3.98 -13.11 12.78
CA ASN A 110 -3.25 -12.81 11.55
C ASN A 110 -3.49 -11.36 11.16
N VAL A 111 -2.41 -10.64 10.84
CA VAL A 111 -2.46 -9.21 10.57
C VAL A 111 -1.67 -8.88 9.31
N ILE A 112 -2.21 -8.03 8.46
CA ILE A 112 -1.52 -7.45 7.31
C ILE A 112 -1.62 -5.93 7.37
N LEU A 113 -0.63 -5.24 6.80
CA LEU A 113 -0.69 -3.81 6.56
C LEU A 113 -0.91 -3.55 5.08
N VAL A 114 -1.72 -2.54 4.78
CA VAL A 114 -1.92 -2.05 3.41
C VAL A 114 -1.52 -0.58 3.39
N ALA A 115 -0.54 -0.25 2.56
CA ALA A 115 -0.06 1.12 2.44
C ALA A 115 -0.96 1.95 1.52
N ALA A 116 -0.79 3.29 1.57
CA ALA A 116 -1.54 4.20 0.71
C ALA A 116 -1.31 3.94 -0.78
N ASN A 117 -0.17 3.35 -1.15
CA ASN A 117 0.14 2.97 -2.54
C ASN A 117 -0.54 1.65 -2.96
N GLY A 118 -1.34 1.03 -2.09
CA GLY A 118 -2.05 -0.22 -2.38
C GLY A 118 -1.24 -1.49 -2.17
N LYS A 119 0.04 -1.39 -1.83
CA LYS A 119 0.88 -2.57 -1.58
C LYS A 119 0.60 -3.14 -0.20
N THR A 120 0.60 -4.46 -0.10
CA THR A 120 0.32 -5.21 1.12
C THR A 120 1.60 -5.78 1.72
N SER A 121 1.74 -5.73 3.04
CA SER A 121 2.86 -6.32 3.76
C SER A 121 2.78 -7.84 3.78
N LYS A 122 3.88 -8.48 4.23
CA LYS A 122 3.81 -9.88 4.67
C LYS A 122 2.93 -9.96 5.91
N MET A 123 2.28 -11.11 6.09
CA MET A 123 1.38 -11.36 7.23
C MET A 123 2.20 -11.63 8.50
N THR A 124 1.78 -11.02 9.60
CA THR A 124 2.26 -11.39 10.94
C THR A 124 1.22 -12.29 11.57
N ALA A 125 1.67 -13.44 12.09
CA ALA A 125 0.81 -14.39 12.77
C ALA A 125 1.24 -14.53 14.23
N MET A 126 0.28 -14.39 15.16
CA MET A 126 0.50 -14.54 16.59
C MET A 126 -0.43 -15.63 17.11
N GLU A 127 0.09 -16.48 17.96
CA GLU A 127 -0.69 -17.56 18.56
C GLU A 127 -0.86 -17.28 20.05
N TYR A 128 -2.12 -17.18 20.50
CA TYR A 128 -2.46 -16.85 21.87
C TYR A 128 -3.33 -17.92 22.47
N TYR A 129 -3.05 -18.25 23.72
CA TYR A 129 -3.93 -19.07 24.54
C TYR A 129 -4.29 -18.29 25.79
N LEU A 130 -5.55 -17.96 25.95
CA LEU A 130 -6.03 -17.18 27.10
C LEU A 130 -6.97 -18.05 27.93
N GLN A 131 -6.62 -18.21 29.21
CA GLN A 131 -7.45 -18.93 30.16
C GLN A 131 -7.35 -18.27 31.52
N TYR A 132 -8.47 -17.82 32.09
CA TYR A 132 -8.55 -17.23 33.43
C TYR A 132 -9.87 -17.51 34.08
#